data_f7935dc9ea6c9d5a9893179a2e91ee72
#
_entry.id   f7935dc9ea6c9d5a9893179a2e91ee72
#
_cell.length_a   1.000
_cell.length_b   1.000
_cell.length_c   1.000
_cell.angle_alpha   90.00
_cell.angle_beta   90.00
_cell.angle_gamma   90.00
#
_symmetry.space_group_name_H-M   'P 1'
#
loop_
_entity.id
_entity.type
_entity.pdbx_description
1 polymer ?
#
loop_
_entity_poly.entity_id
_entity_poly.type
_entity_poly.pdbx_seq_one_letter_code
_entity_poly.pdbx_strand_id
1 'polypeptide(L)'
;MNVVIADEQRPPGFGGPSNGAWCGDASPTTVVRLARLGFDWVCLDTHHGGYSRTEIIEVARSFPVGHADLVVRVPSCDFAAIGAALDAGARAVIVPQIESAAEAEGAVAATFYPPIGARSWGQLGRMWDGTTLTVEEANANTRCAVMIESASGLARVEEIAAVDGVDQLFVGPYDLSLSLGTTVPALLDDDSDGNPLARIVETAAAYGRVVGVFAGAPDLARRFRERGISCVAVATDLWITAEGARAAIRVGSSPS
;
A
#
# COMPACT_ATOMS: atom_id res chain seq x y z
N MET A 1 30.30 0.46 11.44
CA MET A 1 30.63 0.83 10.04
C MET A 1 29.29 0.98 9.35
N ASN A 2 28.77 2.22 9.31
CA ASN A 2 27.45 2.52 8.77
C ASN A 2 27.51 2.45 7.25
N VAL A 3 26.91 1.40 6.69
CA VAL A 3 26.66 1.36 5.25
C VAL A 3 25.39 2.18 5.02
N VAL A 4 25.54 3.46 4.79
CA VAL A 4 24.53 4.27 4.10
C VAL A 4 24.57 3.79 2.67
N ILE A 5 23.66 2.89 2.30
CA ILE A 5 23.46 2.54 0.89
C ILE A 5 22.85 3.80 0.27
N ALA A 6 23.64 4.44 -0.60
CA ALA A 6 23.20 5.61 -1.34
C ALA A 6 21.93 5.27 -2.12
N ASP A 7 20.99 6.20 -2.12
CA ASP A 7 19.61 6.11 -2.66
C ASP A 7 19.54 5.83 -4.19
N GLU A 8 20.69 5.78 -4.87
CA GLU A 8 20.76 5.69 -6.34
C GLU A 8 20.52 4.28 -6.93
N GLN A 9 20.30 3.24 -6.13
CA GLN A 9 20.08 1.87 -6.61
C GLN A 9 18.86 1.16 -5.96
N ARG A 10 18.04 1.88 -5.23
CA ARG A 10 16.83 1.29 -4.66
C ARG A 10 15.74 1.19 -5.73
N PRO A 11 15.09 0.01 -5.91
CA PRO A 11 13.92 -0.08 -6.78
C PRO A 11 12.85 0.93 -6.34
N PRO A 12 12.04 1.44 -7.26
CA PRO A 12 10.94 2.32 -6.91
C PRO A 12 10.04 1.59 -5.91
N GLY A 13 10.05 2.04 -4.64
CA GLY A 13 9.23 1.46 -3.58
C GLY A 13 7.76 1.87 -3.71
N PHE A 14 7.05 1.80 -2.61
CA PHE A 14 5.67 2.28 -2.52
C PHE A 14 5.62 3.81 -2.70
N GLY A 15 5.23 4.28 -3.84
CA GLY A 15 5.23 5.71 -4.22
C GLY A 15 5.67 5.93 -5.66
N GLY A 16 5.83 4.86 -6.43
CA GLY A 16 6.13 4.88 -7.85
C GLY A 16 5.71 3.59 -8.55
N PRO A 17 6.07 3.39 -9.83
CA PRO A 17 5.82 2.15 -10.55
C PRO A 17 6.46 0.96 -9.83
N SER A 18 5.66 0.01 -9.34
CA SER A 18 6.17 -1.03 -8.45
C SER A 18 5.22 -2.24 -8.31
N ASN A 19 5.78 -3.36 -7.85
CA ASN A 19 5.07 -4.60 -7.57
C ASN A 19 5.02 -4.84 -6.06
N GLY A 20 3.83 -4.95 -5.50
CA GLY A 20 3.61 -5.28 -4.11
C GLY A 20 3.07 -6.68 -3.89
N ALA A 21 3.40 -7.26 -2.73
CA ALA A 21 2.69 -8.39 -2.16
C ALA A 21 1.71 -7.91 -1.09
N TRP A 22 0.52 -8.51 -1.06
CA TRP A 22 -0.51 -8.21 -0.07
C TRP A 22 -0.68 -9.37 0.88
N CYS A 23 -0.39 -9.16 2.15
CA CYS A 23 -0.45 -10.19 3.18
C CYS A 23 -1.69 -9.99 4.06
N GLY A 24 -2.56 -11.00 4.08
CA GLY A 24 -3.76 -11.02 4.92
C GLY A 24 -3.57 -11.86 6.18
N ASP A 25 -2.80 -12.94 6.12
CA ASP A 25 -2.68 -13.93 7.19
C ASP A 25 -1.30 -14.61 7.28
N ALA A 26 -0.33 -14.14 6.51
CA ALA A 26 1.00 -14.76 6.51
C ALA A 26 1.74 -14.54 7.83
N SER A 27 2.44 -15.57 8.30
CA SER A 27 3.31 -15.42 9.47
C SER A 27 4.39 -14.36 9.25
N PRO A 28 4.92 -13.71 10.31
CA PRO A 28 6.00 -12.74 10.20
C PRO A 28 7.20 -13.26 9.38
N THR A 29 7.56 -14.52 9.56
CA THR A 29 8.64 -15.16 8.79
C THR A 29 8.32 -15.23 7.30
N THR A 30 7.08 -15.51 6.92
CA THR A 30 6.65 -15.55 5.51
C THR A 30 6.69 -14.16 4.89
N VAL A 31 6.20 -13.15 5.60
CA VAL A 31 6.25 -11.74 5.16
C VAL A 31 7.70 -11.30 4.87
N VAL A 32 8.62 -11.59 5.80
CA VAL A 32 10.05 -11.27 5.64
C VAL A 32 10.68 -12.01 4.45
N ARG A 33 10.24 -13.25 4.17
CA ARG A 33 10.69 -13.99 2.97
C ARG A 33 10.16 -13.32 1.69
N LEU A 34 8.89 -12.94 1.64
CA LEU A 34 8.31 -12.23 0.48
C LEU A 34 9.07 -10.94 0.18
N ALA A 35 9.42 -10.16 1.20
CA ALA A 35 10.21 -8.95 1.04
C ALA A 35 11.59 -9.18 0.41
N ARG A 36 12.13 -10.40 0.47
CA ARG A 36 13.43 -10.78 -0.14
C ARG A 36 13.30 -11.43 -1.52
N LEU A 37 12.08 -11.69 -1.99
CA LEU A 37 11.83 -12.38 -3.27
C LEU A 37 11.65 -11.43 -4.46
N GLY A 38 11.86 -10.12 -4.27
CA GLY A 38 11.86 -9.13 -5.35
C GLY A 38 10.57 -8.33 -5.47
N PHE A 39 9.70 -8.35 -4.48
CA PHE A 39 8.64 -7.36 -4.35
C PHE A 39 9.23 -6.02 -3.91
N ASP A 40 8.75 -4.93 -4.49
CA ASP A 40 9.19 -3.58 -4.14
C ASP A 40 8.60 -3.13 -2.79
N TRP A 41 7.47 -3.68 -2.41
CA TRP A 41 6.80 -3.46 -1.13
C TRP A 41 5.96 -4.66 -0.71
N VAL A 42 5.73 -4.79 0.60
CA VAL A 42 4.85 -5.79 1.20
C VAL A 42 3.88 -5.08 2.11
N CYS A 43 2.58 -5.26 1.87
CA CYS A 43 1.52 -4.70 2.69
C CYS A 43 1.01 -5.72 3.71
N LEU A 44 0.91 -5.30 4.96
CA LEU A 44 0.15 -5.99 6.00
C LEU A 44 -1.27 -5.41 6.03
N ASP A 45 -2.25 -6.28 5.90
CA ASP A 45 -3.64 -5.88 5.95
C ASP A 45 -4.18 -6.00 7.37
N THR A 46 -4.44 -4.85 8.02
CA THR A 46 -5.05 -4.82 9.35
C THR A 46 -6.53 -4.44 9.32
N HIS A 47 -7.10 -4.26 8.11
CA HIS A 47 -8.53 -3.98 7.92
C HIS A 47 -9.33 -5.27 7.74
N HIS A 48 -8.94 -6.11 6.78
CA HIS A 48 -9.58 -7.41 6.51
C HIS A 48 -8.67 -8.60 6.77
N GLY A 49 -7.44 -8.37 7.16
CA GLY A 49 -6.48 -9.40 7.54
C GLY A 49 -6.43 -9.65 9.04
N GLY A 50 -5.58 -10.58 9.45
CA GLY A 50 -5.43 -11.04 10.82
C GLY A 50 -4.35 -10.33 11.65
N TYR A 51 -3.71 -9.27 11.14
CA TYR A 51 -2.59 -8.64 11.83
C TYR A 51 -3.02 -7.69 12.95
N SER A 52 -2.51 -7.95 14.13
CA SER A 52 -2.53 -7.04 15.27
C SER A 52 -1.30 -6.12 15.29
N ARG A 53 -1.31 -5.11 16.18
CA ARG A 53 -0.13 -4.26 16.41
C ARG A 53 1.12 -5.08 16.79
N THR A 54 0.96 -6.15 17.55
CA THR A 54 2.09 -7.02 17.97
C THR A 54 2.73 -7.68 16.75
N GLU A 55 1.94 -8.19 15.83
CA GLU A 55 2.44 -8.84 14.62
C GLU A 55 3.09 -7.85 13.65
N ILE A 56 2.58 -6.63 13.53
CA ILE A 56 3.27 -5.56 12.79
C ILE A 56 4.67 -5.33 13.37
N ILE A 57 4.78 -5.24 14.70
CA ILE A 57 6.07 -5.07 15.39
C ILE A 57 7.00 -6.26 15.15
N GLU A 58 6.51 -7.49 15.19
CA GLU A 58 7.32 -8.70 14.93
C GLU A 58 7.84 -8.73 13.50
N VAL A 59 6.99 -8.40 12.53
CA VAL A 59 7.40 -8.27 11.13
C VAL A 59 8.47 -7.20 10.99
N ALA A 60 8.22 -5.99 11.51
CA ALA A 60 9.09 -4.84 11.34
C ALA A 60 10.50 -5.07 11.94
N ARG A 61 10.59 -5.77 13.08
CA ARG A 61 11.88 -6.15 13.69
C ARG A 61 12.78 -6.99 12.80
N SER A 62 12.20 -7.79 11.93
CA SER A 62 12.93 -8.74 11.07
C SER A 62 12.88 -8.33 9.60
N PHE A 63 12.24 -7.21 9.30
CA PHE A 63 12.03 -6.75 7.92
C PHE A 63 13.36 -6.34 7.29
N PRO A 64 13.69 -6.82 6.08
CA PRO A 64 15.00 -6.60 5.48
C PRO A 64 15.14 -5.15 4.99
N VAL A 65 16.02 -4.40 5.62
CA VAL A 65 16.34 -3.02 5.20
C VAL A 65 16.88 -3.02 3.77
N GLY A 66 16.37 -2.12 2.93
CA GLY A 66 16.86 -1.92 1.57
C GLY A 66 16.33 -2.92 0.52
N HIS A 67 15.46 -3.87 0.88
CA HIS A 67 14.89 -4.81 -0.08
C HIS A 67 13.50 -4.40 -0.55
N ALA A 68 12.59 -4.14 0.36
CA ALA A 68 11.21 -3.77 0.09
C ALA A 68 10.73 -2.70 1.09
N ASP A 69 9.64 -2.00 0.78
CA ASP A 69 8.96 -1.16 1.75
C ASP A 69 7.95 -1.97 2.55
N LEU A 70 7.94 -1.81 3.87
CA LEU A 70 6.86 -2.28 4.72
C LEU A 70 5.71 -1.28 4.67
N VAL A 71 4.56 -1.74 4.20
CA VAL A 71 3.32 -0.95 4.08
C VAL A 71 2.28 -1.55 5.01
N VAL A 72 1.41 -0.74 5.60
CA VAL A 72 0.30 -1.22 6.41
C VAL A 72 -1.00 -0.59 5.90
N ARG A 73 -1.97 -1.43 5.51
CA ARG A 73 -3.35 -0.96 5.40
C ARG A 73 -3.94 -0.93 6.81
N VAL A 74 -4.22 0.27 7.30
CA VAL A 74 -4.81 0.48 8.63
C VAL A 74 -6.31 0.13 8.63
N PRO A 75 -6.91 -0.19 9.82
CA PRO A 75 -8.30 -0.62 9.87
C PRO A 75 -9.30 0.50 9.53
N SER A 76 -8.91 1.75 9.73
CA SER A 76 -9.74 2.94 9.48
C SER A 76 -8.87 4.19 9.49
N CYS A 77 -9.45 5.35 9.16
CA CYS A 77 -8.82 6.67 9.34
C CYS A 77 -8.77 7.04 10.84
N ASP A 78 -8.03 6.25 11.61
CA ASP A 78 -7.83 6.44 13.04
C ASP A 78 -6.42 6.92 13.34
N PHE A 79 -6.29 8.05 14.06
CA PHE A 79 -5.02 8.69 14.36
C PHE A 79 -4.04 7.75 15.10
N ALA A 80 -4.56 6.98 16.05
CA ALA A 80 -3.72 6.09 16.85
C ALA A 80 -3.28 4.86 16.05
N ALA A 81 -4.15 4.31 15.20
CA ALA A 81 -3.83 3.16 14.35
C ALA A 81 -2.76 3.53 13.31
N ILE A 82 -2.91 4.68 12.65
CA ILE A 82 -1.94 5.20 11.69
C ILE A 82 -0.58 5.43 12.37
N GLY A 83 -0.57 6.15 13.49
CA GLY A 83 0.64 6.40 14.27
C GLY A 83 1.33 5.11 14.72
N ALA A 84 0.56 4.13 15.21
CA ALA A 84 1.09 2.85 15.69
C ALA A 84 1.76 2.02 14.58
N ALA A 85 1.20 2.01 13.36
CA ALA A 85 1.79 1.33 12.22
C ALA A 85 3.14 1.94 11.83
N LEU A 86 3.20 3.27 11.77
CA LEU A 86 4.42 4.00 11.42
C LEU A 86 5.47 3.92 12.53
N ASP A 87 5.08 3.96 13.80
CA ASP A 87 6.00 3.79 14.94
C ASP A 87 6.62 2.39 14.96
N ALA A 88 5.86 1.37 14.53
CA ALA A 88 6.37 0.02 14.38
C ALA A 88 7.41 -0.12 13.25
N GLY A 89 7.50 0.84 12.33
CA GLY A 89 8.50 0.85 11.27
C GLY A 89 7.94 0.74 9.85
N ALA A 90 6.62 0.84 9.67
CA ALA A 90 6.04 0.96 8.33
C ALA A 90 6.54 2.23 7.65
N ARG A 91 6.81 2.14 6.35
CA ARG A 91 7.19 3.28 5.49
C ARG A 91 5.99 3.99 4.90
N ALA A 92 4.90 3.29 4.79
CA ALA A 92 3.67 3.84 4.24
C ALA A 92 2.45 3.26 4.95
N VAL A 93 1.39 4.04 4.94
CA VAL A 93 0.06 3.60 5.33
C VAL A 93 -0.89 3.72 4.15
N ILE A 94 -1.80 2.76 4.05
CA ILE A 94 -2.96 2.82 3.16
C ILE A 94 -4.18 2.99 4.07
N VAL A 95 -4.84 4.15 3.95
CA VAL A 95 -6.00 4.50 4.78
C VAL A 95 -7.28 4.23 4.00
N PRO A 96 -8.10 3.26 4.43
CA PRO A 96 -9.32 2.87 3.71
C PRO A 96 -10.45 3.90 3.86
N GLN A 97 -11.45 3.80 3.00
CA GLN A 97 -12.75 4.47 3.10
C GLN A 97 -12.66 6.01 3.20
N ILE A 98 -11.77 6.63 2.43
CA ILE A 98 -11.66 8.09 2.36
C ILE A 98 -12.68 8.63 1.36
N GLU A 99 -13.62 9.43 1.86
CA GLU A 99 -14.75 9.97 1.09
C GLU A 99 -14.80 11.49 1.02
N SER A 100 -13.85 12.19 1.67
CA SER A 100 -13.80 13.65 1.70
C SER A 100 -12.37 14.17 1.87
N ALA A 101 -12.16 15.45 1.49
CA ALA A 101 -10.91 16.15 1.77
C ALA A 101 -10.59 16.19 3.27
N ALA A 102 -11.60 16.40 4.14
CA ALA A 102 -11.40 16.45 5.59
C ALA A 102 -10.89 15.10 6.16
N GLU A 103 -11.36 13.98 5.65
CA GLU A 103 -10.82 12.65 6.04
C GLU A 103 -9.40 12.44 5.51
N ALA A 104 -9.11 12.89 4.29
CA ALA A 104 -7.75 12.86 3.74
C ALA A 104 -6.79 13.74 4.55
N GLU A 105 -7.22 14.94 4.97
CA GLU A 105 -6.47 15.81 5.88
C GLU A 105 -6.22 15.13 7.24
N GLY A 106 -7.21 14.40 7.76
CA GLY A 106 -7.07 13.60 8.97
C GLY A 106 -6.02 12.48 8.83
N ALA A 107 -6.01 11.79 7.70
CA ALA A 107 -5.02 10.77 7.37
C ALA A 107 -3.60 11.37 7.29
N VAL A 108 -3.44 12.50 6.60
CA VAL A 108 -2.18 13.24 6.49
C VAL A 108 -1.70 13.72 7.87
N ALA A 109 -2.60 14.30 8.66
CA ALA A 109 -2.28 14.76 10.01
C ALA A 109 -1.75 13.64 10.92
N ALA A 110 -2.31 12.45 10.81
CA ALA A 110 -1.87 11.27 11.56
C ALA A 110 -0.57 10.64 11.04
N THR A 111 -0.27 10.83 9.75
CA THR A 111 0.88 10.22 9.07
C THR A 111 2.17 10.99 9.31
N PHE A 112 2.13 12.30 9.21
CA PHE A 112 3.33 13.14 9.21
C PHE A 112 3.54 13.88 10.53
N TYR A 113 4.80 14.09 10.87
CA TYR A 113 5.17 14.99 11.96
C TYR A 113 4.96 16.46 11.59
N PRO A 114 4.81 17.37 12.57
CA PRO A 114 4.82 18.80 12.31
C PRO A 114 6.06 19.23 11.49
N PRO A 115 5.94 20.23 10.58
CA PRO A 115 4.76 21.08 10.36
C PRO A 115 3.76 20.51 9.35
N ILE A 116 4.01 19.35 8.72
CA ILE A 116 3.14 18.76 7.69
C ILE A 116 1.88 18.18 8.31
N GLY A 117 2.02 17.47 9.44
CA GLY A 117 0.94 16.82 10.16
C GLY A 117 1.00 17.11 11.66
N ALA A 118 0.39 16.21 12.44
CA ALA A 118 0.28 16.31 13.90
C ALA A 118 0.67 15.00 14.62
N ARG A 119 1.32 14.06 13.91
CA ARG A 119 1.76 12.78 14.48
C ARG A 119 2.59 13.00 15.73
N SER A 120 2.28 12.24 16.79
CA SER A 120 3.08 12.22 18.01
C SER A 120 4.44 11.58 17.76
N TRP A 121 5.48 12.08 18.43
CA TRP A 121 6.83 11.56 18.29
C TRP A 121 6.93 10.11 18.77
N GLY A 122 7.29 9.19 17.87
CA GLY A 122 7.54 7.78 18.15
C GLY A 122 8.29 7.14 16.98
N GLN A 123 9.39 6.44 17.28
CA GLN A 123 10.22 5.77 16.28
C GLN A 123 10.64 4.37 16.78
N LEU A 124 9.69 3.61 17.33
CA LEU A 124 9.98 2.31 17.94
C LEU A 124 10.73 1.37 16.98
N GLY A 125 10.32 1.31 15.70
CA GLY A 125 10.95 0.48 14.69
C GLY A 125 12.41 0.84 14.42
N ARG A 126 12.79 2.11 14.59
CA ARG A 126 14.17 2.58 14.40
C ARG A 126 15.05 2.37 15.64
N MET A 127 14.43 2.31 16.82
CA MET A 127 15.17 2.09 18.06
C MET A 127 15.82 0.71 18.13
N TRP A 128 15.36 -0.25 17.34
CA TRP A 128 15.91 -1.62 17.35
C TRP A 128 17.26 -1.74 16.64
N ASP A 129 17.53 -0.89 15.67
CA ASP A 129 18.84 -0.83 14.97
C ASP A 129 19.73 0.32 15.47
N GLY A 130 19.29 1.05 16.51
CA GLY A 130 20.02 2.15 17.10
C GLY A 130 20.04 3.42 16.25
N THR A 131 19.18 3.51 15.26
CA THR A 131 19.06 4.70 14.42
C THR A 131 17.85 5.55 14.82
N THR A 132 18.00 6.88 14.70
CA THR A 132 16.89 7.83 14.80
C THR A 132 16.92 8.73 13.58
N LEU A 133 15.73 9.03 13.05
CA LEU A 133 15.60 10.01 11.96
C LEU A 133 15.28 11.38 12.54
N THR A 134 15.73 12.44 11.91
CA THR A 134 15.18 13.78 12.14
C THR A 134 13.72 13.82 11.68
N VAL A 135 13.00 14.86 12.05
CA VAL A 135 11.60 15.04 11.59
C VAL A 135 11.53 15.14 10.07
N GLU A 136 12.44 15.87 9.48
CA GLU A 136 12.54 16.06 8.02
C GLU A 136 12.81 14.73 7.31
N GLU A 137 13.77 13.95 7.79
CA GLU A 137 14.07 12.62 7.23
C GLU A 137 12.89 11.66 7.41
N ALA A 138 12.24 11.67 8.57
CA ALA A 138 11.09 10.83 8.82
C ALA A 138 9.93 11.16 7.89
N ASN A 139 9.58 12.45 7.74
CA ASN A 139 8.54 12.90 6.82
C ASN A 139 8.89 12.58 5.36
N ALA A 140 10.13 12.83 4.93
CA ALA A 140 10.58 12.52 3.57
C ALA A 140 10.52 11.02 3.22
N ASN A 141 10.70 10.16 4.23
CA ASN A 141 10.69 8.71 4.08
C ASN A 141 9.31 8.05 4.31
N THR A 142 8.29 8.81 4.67
CA THR A 142 6.93 8.30 4.93
C THR A 142 6.02 8.59 3.74
N ARG A 143 5.02 7.73 3.49
CA ARG A 143 4.00 7.94 2.46
C ARG A 143 2.60 7.73 3.03
N CYS A 144 1.69 8.62 2.63
CA CYS A 144 0.27 8.56 2.93
C CYS A 144 -0.51 8.20 1.66
N ALA A 145 -1.08 6.99 1.60
CA ALA A 145 -1.99 6.59 0.55
C ALA A 145 -3.42 6.59 1.08
N VAL A 146 -4.35 7.15 0.33
CA VAL A 146 -5.78 7.18 0.66
C VAL A 146 -6.56 6.32 -0.32
N MET A 147 -7.45 5.44 0.19
CA MET A 147 -8.21 4.55 -0.66
C MET A 147 -9.44 5.24 -1.25
N ILE A 148 -9.57 5.11 -2.57
CA ILE A 148 -10.76 5.48 -3.33
C ILE A 148 -11.49 4.18 -3.67
N GLU A 149 -12.55 3.89 -2.91
CA GLU A 149 -13.22 2.60 -2.96
C GLU A 149 -14.76 2.71 -2.82
N SER A 150 -15.30 3.93 -2.92
CA SER A 150 -16.74 4.18 -2.92
C SER A 150 -17.15 5.18 -3.98
N ALA A 151 -18.43 5.18 -4.34
CA ALA A 151 -19.02 6.18 -5.24
C ALA A 151 -18.88 7.59 -4.67
N SER A 152 -18.96 7.75 -3.33
CA SER A 152 -18.78 9.03 -2.63
C SER A 152 -17.35 9.53 -2.74
N GLY A 153 -16.34 8.68 -2.46
CA GLY A 153 -14.93 9.01 -2.60
C GLY A 153 -14.56 9.33 -4.05
N LEU A 154 -15.07 8.54 -5.01
CA LEU A 154 -14.89 8.81 -6.44
C LEU A 154 -15.49 10.15 -6.84
N ALA A 155 -16.68 10.50 -6.36
CA ALA A 155 -17.31 11.78 -6.69
C ALA A 155 -16.50 13.00 -6.23
N ARG A 156 -15.67 12.84 -5.20
CA ARG A 156 -14.82 13.89 -4.60
C ARG A 156 -13.33 13.65 -4.79
N VAL A 157 -12.96 12.83 -5.75
CA VAL A 157 -11.56 12.41 -5.92
C VAL A 157 -10.61 13.58 -6.17
N GLU A 158 -11.07 14.65 -6.83
CA GLU A 158 -10.30 15.87 -7.06
C GLU A 158 -10.02 16.63 -5.74
N GLU A 159 -11.03 16.75 -4.87
CA GLU A 159 -10.90 17.40 -3.56
C GLU A 159 -9.93 16.60 -2.67
N ILE A 160 -10.01 15.28 -2.69
CA ILE A 160 -9.13 14.36 -1.96
C ILE A 160 -7.69 14.46 -2.50
N ALA A 161 -7.51 14.44 -3.81
CA ALA A 161 -6.20 14.53 -4.44
C ALA A 161 -5.51 15.89 -4.22
N ALA A 162 -6.30 16.94 -4.04
CA ALA A 162 -5.81 18.30 -3.78
C ALA A 162 -5.20 18.47 -2.38
N VAL A 163 -5.46 17.57 -1.44
CA VAL A 163 -4.93 17.64 -0.08
C VAL A 163 -3.41 17.49 -0.09
N ASP A 164 -2.72 18.49 0.44
CA ASP A 164 -1.26 18.45 0.59
C ASP A 164 -0.86 17.34 1.59
N GLY A 165 0.13 16.52 1.19
CA GLY A 165 0.57 15.37 1.99
C GLY A 165 -0.10 14.05 1.60
N VAL A 166 -1.13 14.03 0.76
CA VAL A 166 -1.56 12.81 0.08
C VAL A 166 -0.53 12.48 -1.01
N ASP A 167 0.16 11.35 -0.88
CA ASP A 167 1.15 10.91 -1.86
C ASP A 167 0.50 10.07 -2.97
N GLN A 168 -0.55 9.32 -2.63
CA GLN A 168 -1.10 8.30 -3.51
C GLN A 168 -2.61 8.15 -3.35
N LEU A 169 -3.29 8.04 -4.50
CA LEU A 169 -4.66 7.53 -4.57
C LEU A 169 -4.59 6.01 -4.76
N PHE A 170 -5.07 5.25 -3.78
CA PHE A 170 -5.04 3.80 -3.84
C PHE A 170 -6.44 3.25 -4.15
N VAL A 171 -6.59 2.52 -5.25
CA VAL A 171 -7.89 1.99 -5.67
C VAL A 171 -8.21 0.69 -4.91
N GLY A 172 -9.37 0.64 -4.25
CA GLY A 172 -10.00 -0.57 -3.73
C GLY A 172 -11.03 -1.09 -4.73
N PRO A 173 -10.66 -1.89 -5.75
CA PRO A 173 -11.52 -2.13 -6.90
C PRO A 173 -12.76 -2.97 -6.57
N TYR A 174 -12.69 -3.81 -5.54
CA TYR A 174 -13.83 -4.65 -5.14
C TYR A 174 -14.93 -3.80 -4.49
N ASP A 175 -14.58 -2.99 -3.49
CA ASP A 175 -15.53 -2.11 -2.82
C ASP A 175 -16.01 -1.01 -3.75
N LEU A 176 -15.14 -0.44 -4.57
CA LEU A 176 -15.52 0.53 -5.60
C LEU A 176 -16.56 -0.06 -6.56
N SER A 177 -16.34 -1.28 -7.05
CA SER A 177 -17.29 -1.93 -7.96
C SER A 177 -18.62 -2.21 -7.29
N LEU A 178 -18.61 -2.68 -6.03
CA LEU A 178 -19.83 -2.89 -5.25
C LEU A 178 -20.60 -1.59 -5.03
N SER A 179 -19.90 -0.52 -4.65
CA SER A 179 -20.50 0.80 -4.43
C SER A 179 -21.10 1.42 -5.70
N LEU A 180 -20.55 1.10 -6.86
CA LEU A 180 -21.04 1.53 -8.16
C LEU A 180 -22.09 0.58 -8.77
N GLY A 181 -22.42 -0.53 -8.10
CA GLY A 181 -23.37 -1.52 -8.61
C GLY A 181 -22.86 -2.29 -9.83
N THR A 182 -21.54 -2.49 -9.93
CA THR A 182 -20.87 -3.16 -11.05
C THR A 182 -19.90 -4.25 -10.57
N THR A 183 -19.00 -4.71 -11.42
CA THR A 183 -17.99 -5.72 -11.10
C THR A 183 -16.59 -5.25 -11.49
N VAL A 184 -15.54 -5.80 -10.89
CA VAL A 184 -14.15 -5.48 -11.26
C VAL A 184 -13.86 -5.73 -12.74
N PRO A 185 -14.29 -6.86 -13.36
CA PRO A 185 -14.14 -7.01 -14.81
C PRO A 185 -14.83 -5.91 -15.62
N ALA A 186 -16.05 -5.51 -15.25
CA ALA A 186 -16.78 -4.46 -15.96
C ALA A 186 -16.11 -3.09 -15.81
N LEU A 187 -15.54 -2.74 -14.63
CA LEU A 187 -14.71 -1.53 -14.49
C LEU A 187 -13.48 -1.54 -15.41
N LEU A 188 -12.88 -2.72 -15.59
CA LEU A 188 -11.70 -2.90 -16.44
C LEU A 188 -12.05 -2.94 -17.93
N ASP A 189 -13.26 -3.34 -18.30
CA ASP A 189 -13.74 -3.43 -19.68
C ASP A 189 -14.42 -2.13 -20.17
N ASP A 190 -14.67 -1.19 -19.26
CA ASP A 190 -15.30 0.09 -19.58
C ASP A 190 -14.32 1.02 -20.30
N ASP A 191 -14.56 1.30 -21.57
CA ASP A 191 -13.78 2.23 -22.40
C ASP A 191 -14.49 3.59 -22.60
N SER A 192 -15.54 3.86 -21.81
CA SER A 192 -16.27 5.14 -21.90
C SER A 192 -15.47 6.30 -21.30
N ASP A 193 -15.79 7.52 -21.73
CA ASP A 193 -15.21 8.76 -21.18
C ASP A 193 -15.54 8.95 -19.69
N GLY A 194 -16.50 8.20 -19.16
CA GLY A 194 -16.90 8.22 -17.75
C GLY A 194 -16.27 7.14 -16.90
N ASN A 195 -15.29 6.39 -17.42
CA ASN A 195 -14.65 5.28 -16.69
C ASN A 195 -14.09 5.75 -15.34
N PRO A 196 -14.50 5.14 -14.21
CA PRO A 196 -14.04 5.49 -12.87
C PRO A 196 -12.52 5.40 -12.68
N LEU A 197 -11.88 4.38 -13.29
CA LEU A 197 -10.43 4.21 -13.20
C LEU A 197 -9.69 5.29 -13.98
N ALA A 198 -10.17 5.64 -15.18
CA ALA A 198 -9.59 6.73 -15.96
C ALA A 198 -9.67 8.06 -15.18
N ARG A 199 -10.82 8.37 -14.58
CA ARG A 199 -11.00 9.57 -13.76
C ARG A 199 -10.00 9.62 -12.60
N ILE A 200 -9.79 8.50 -11.87
CA ILE A 200 -8.82 8.46 -10.77
C ILE A 200 -7.40 8.69 -11.31
N VAL A 201 -7.03 8.05 -12.42
CA VAL A 201 -5.69 8.19 -13.03
C VAL A 201 -5.44 9.61 -13.51
N GLU A 202 -6.39 10.23 -14.20
CA GLU A 202 -6.30 11.60 -14.70
C GLU A 202 -6.23 12.61 -13.56
N THR A 203 -7.06 12.43 -12.53
CA THR A 203 -7.02 13.26 -11.32
C THR A 203 -5.66 13.15 -10.63
N ALA A 204 -5.18 11.94 -10.41
CA ALA A 204 -3.87 11.74 -9.78
C ALA A 204 -2.76 12.43 -10.57
N ALA A 205 -2.75 12.32 -11.89
CA ALA A 205 -1.79 12.98 -12.75
C ALA A 205 -1.87 14.51 -12.64
N ALA A 206 -3.07 15.08 -12.60
CA ALA A 206 -3.28 16.52 -12.46
C ALA A 206 -2.74 17.11 -11.15
N TYR A 207 -2.76 16.31 -10.08
CA TYR A 207 -2.25 16.71 -8.75
C TYR A 207 -0.87 16.15 -8.41
N GLY A 208 -0.19 15.48 -9.36
CA GLY A 208 1.13 14.89 -9.14
C GLY A 208 1.12 13.73 -8.15
N ARG A 209 0.01 12.99 -8.05
CA ARG A 209 -0.13 11.83 -7.15
C ARG A 209 0.13 10.52 -7.91
N VAL A 210 0.61 9.52 -7.20
CA VAL A 210 0.73 8.17 -7.73
C VAL A 210 -0.63 7.46 -7.65
N VAL A 211 -0.92 6.53 -8.58
CA VAL A 211 -2.08 5.65 -8.44
C VAL A 211 -1.63 4.25 -8.09
N GLY A 212 -2.18 3.73 -7.00
CA GLY A 212 -2.02 2.35 -6.57
C GLY A 212 -3.31 1.56 -6.68
N VAL A 213 -3.21 0.22 -6.69
CA VAL A 213 -4.37 -0.67 -6.72
C VAL A 213 -4.10 -2.01 -6.05
N PHE A 214 -5.14 -2.56 -5.43
CA PHE A 214 -5.18 -3.96 -5.01
C PHE A 214 -5.67 -4.82 -6.17
N ALA A 215 -4.77 -5.54 -6.85
CA ALA A 215 -5.15 -6.49 -7.90
C ALA A 215 -5.35 -7.91 -7.35
N GLY A 216 -4.52 -8.33 -6.39
CA GLY A 216 -4.63 -9.63 -5.71
C GLY A 216 -4.18 -10.83 -6.53
N ALA A 217 -4.07 -10.71 -7.86
CA ALA A 217 -3.59 -11.74 -8.77
C ALA A 217 -2.92 -11.13 -10.01
N PRO A 218 -1.92 -11.81 -10.63
CA PRO A 218 -1.14 -11.28 -11.74
C PRO A 218 -1.95 -10.90 -12.99
N ASP A 219 -3.00 -11.65 -13.30
CA ASP A 219 -3.84 -11.36 -14.48
C ASP A 219 -4.59 -10.03 -14.33
N LEU A 220 -5.15 -9.77 -13.15
CA LEU A 220 -5.77 -8.48 -12.86
C LEU A 220 -4.73 -7.37 -12.79
N ALA A 221 -3.54 -7.65 -12.22
CA ALA A 221 -2.45 -6.68 -12.16
C ALA A 221 -2.05 -6.17 -13.56
N ARG A 222 -1.94 -7.09 -14.53
CA ARG A 222 -1.67 -6.72 -15.92
C ARG A 222 -2.75 -5.78 -16.47
N ARG A 223 -4.02 -6.12 -16.28
CA ARG A 223 -5.16 -5.31 -16.76
C ARG A 223 -5.21 -3.92 -16.12
N PHE A 224 -4.91 -3.79 -14.82
CA PHE A 224 -4.82 -2.48 -14.16
C PHE A 224 -3.65 -1.65 -14.70
N ARG A 225 -2.52 -2.27 -15.06
CA ARG A 225 -1.42 -1.57 -15.72
C ARG A 225 -1.80 -1.04 -17.10
N GLU A 226 -2.59 -1.78 -17.87
CA GLU A 226 -3.15 -1.35 -19.14
C GLU A 226 -4.06 -0.11 -18.99
N ARG A 227 -4.64 0.09 -17.80
CA ARG A 227 -5.41 1.29 -17.41
C ARG A 227 -4.55 2.43 -16.82
N GLY A 228 -3.22 2.33 -16.89
CA GLY A 228 -2.29 3.39 -16.44
C GLY A 228 -1.94 3.35 -14.95
N ILE A 229 -2.36 2.34 -14.21
CA ILE A 229 -2.05 2.20 -12.79
C ILE A 229 -0.71 1.48 -12.61
N SER A 230 0.25 2.11 -11.95
CA SER A 230 1.63 1.64 -11.93
C SER A 230 2.08 1.00 -10.60
N CYS A 231 1.52 1.40 -9.45
CA CYS A 231 1.81 0.81 -8.15
C CYS A 231 0.78 -0.29 -7.85
N VAL A 232 1.14 -1.56 -7.97
CA VAL A 232 0.16 -2.66 -7.99
C VAL A 232 0.48 -3.73 -6.97
N ALA A 233 -0.49 -4.06 -6.09
CA ALA A 233 -0.46 -5.30 -5.31
C ALA A 233 -0.74 -6.47 -6.24
N VAL A 234 0.32 -7.08 -6.77
CA VAL A 234 0.22 -8.06 -7.88
C VAL A 234 -0.23 -9.44 -7.43
N ALA A 235 -0.09 -9.76 -6.14
CA ALA A 235 -0.51 -11.04 -5.58
C ALA A 235 -0.76 -10.94 -4.07
N THR A 236 -1.62 -11.83 -3.56
CA THR A 236 -1.76 -12.06 -2.12
C THR A 236 -0.89 -13.22 -1.66
N ASP A 237 -0.56 -13.28 -0.37
CA ASP A 237 0.08 -14.42 0.29
C ASP A 237 -0.70 -15.73 0.05
N LEU A 238 -2.03 -15.68 0.11
CA LEU A 238 -2.91 -16.81 -0.17
C LEU A 238 -2.80 -17.27 -1.64
N TRP A 239 -2.81 -16.32 -2.58
CA TRP A 239 -2.65 -16.64 -4.01
C TRP A 239 -1.29 -17.28 -4.28
N ILE A 240 -0.20 -16.69 -3.76
CA ILE A 240 1.17 -17.21 -3.91
C ILE A 240 1.27 -18.64 -3.39
N THR A 241 0.72 -18.89 -2.20
CA THR A 241 0.75 -20.22 -1.57
C THR A 241 -0.04 -21.24 -2.39
N ALA A 242 -1.25 -20.86 -2.83
CA ALA A 242 -2.10 -21.74 -3.63
C ALA A 242 -1.47 -22.11 -4.99
N GLU A 243 -0.90 -21.13 -5.71
CA GLU A 243 -0.25 -21.38 -6.99
C GLU A 243 1.04 -22.19 -6.84
N GLY A 244 1.83 -21.91 -5.81
CA GLY A 244 3.01 -22.69 -5.48
C GLY A 244 2.66 -24.17 -5.22
N ALA A 245 1.61 -24.42 -4.43
CA ALA A 245 1.12 -25.78 -4.17
C ALA A 245 0.62 -26.47 -5.45
N ARG A 246 -0.19 -25.78 -6.26
CA ARG A 246 -0.68 -26.32 -7.54
C ARG A 246 0.46 -26.65 -8.50
N ALA A 247 1.48 -25.79 -8.59
CA ALA A 247 2.64 -26.00 -9.43
C ALA A 247 3.43 -27.26 -8.98
N ALA A 248 3.67 -27.40 -7.67
CA ALA A 248 4.37 -28.55 -7.11
C ALA A 248 3.63 -29.87 -7.37
N ILE A 249 2.30 -29.89 -7.16
CA ILE A 249 1.46 -31.08 -7.41
C ILE A 249 1.51 -31.47 -8.89
N ARG A 250 1.38 -30.52 -9.82
CA ARG A 250 1.44 -30.81 -11.27
C ARG A 250 2.75 -31.48 -11.66
N VAL A 251 3.90 -30.98 -11.18
CA VAL A 251 5.22 -31.55 -11.47
C VAL A 251 5.36 -32.94 -10.84
N GLY A 252 4.95 -33.12 -9.60
CA GLY A 252 5.04 -34.42 -8.89
C GLY A 252 4.10 -35.50 -9.44
N SER A 253 3.06 -35.12 -10.20
CA SER A 253 2.10 -36.08 -10.80
C SER A 253 2.43 -36.44 -12.26
N SER A 254 3.47 -35.86 -12.87
CA SER A 254 3.87 -36.19 -14.22
C SER A 254 4.56 -37.56 -14.21
N PRO A 255 4.09 -38.59 -14.97
CA PRO A 255 4.79 -39.84 -15.08
C PRO A 255 6.14 -39.60 -15.75
N SER A 256 7.19 -40.24 -15.21
CA SER A 256 8.54 -40.28 -15.74
C SER A 256 8.62 -41.04 -17.09
#